data_64d742854603838203a937b24300598d
#
_entry.id   64d742854603838203a937b24300598d
#
_cell.length_a   1.000
_cell.length_b   1.000
_cell.length_c   1.000
_cell.angle_alpha   90.00
_cell.angle_beta   90.00
_cell.angle_gamma   90.00
#
_symmetry.space_group_name_H-M   'P 1'
#
loop_
_entity.id
_entity.type
_entity.pdbx_description
1 polymer ?
#
loop_
_entity_poly.entity_id
_entity_poly.type
_entity_poly.pdbx_seq_one_letter_code
_entity_poly.pdbx_strand_id
1 'polypeptide(L)'
;MREPGEGDRDRRPRGTLSAAARGARVPGAHPHRRRRDRLGATDQERRLKPDRTTDDRIEDLLRRHAPQVLGALVRRYGHFDPAEDSVQEALIAAAGQWPEDGIPDNPRGWLIRVASRRLTDRLRSDEARRRREETAAALTPADAFVAQPPGEGPSGLGRAPSEDDTLTLLFLCCHPALSPAAQIALTLRAVGGLTTAEIARAHLVPEATMAQRISRAKRTVRGTQFRQPGAQDRDQRLAAALQVLYLIFNEGYTATAGPDLHRTDLAREAIRLTRAVRRLLPREGRVTGLLALMVLTEARTPARTGPDGELIPLDEQDRGRWDRDAIAEGTALAEEALAQGPAGDYQLQAAIAALHDEAERAEDTDWPQILALYDLLVTRTPDPAAALGRAVAVAMVHGPRAGLTAVDALAGAVEPPYRLDAVRGHLLERAGDPAAARTAYLAAADATLSEPEARYLRMRAGRLSD
;
A
#
# COMPACT_ATOMS: atom_id res chain seq x y z
N MET A 1 -1.76 54.22 43.87
CA MET A 1 -3.04 54.10 44.58
C MET A 1 -3.86 53.05 43.85
N ARG A 2 -3.97 51.87 44.50
CA ARG A 2 -4.85 50.70 44.20
C ARG A 2 -4.69 49.91 42.92
N GLU A 3 -3.94 48.79 42.95
CA GLU A 3 -4.39 47.49 42.56
C GLU A 3 -5.66 47.06 43.34
N PRO A 4 -6.41 46.01 43.02
CA PRO A 4 -6.03 44.75 42.37
C PRO A 4 -7.17 44.14 41.52
N GLY A 5 -6.90 43.00 40.89
CA GLY A 5 -7.94 42.06 40.37
C GLY A 5 -7.36 40.90 39.65
N GLU A 6 -6.96 39.88 40.41
CA GLU A 6 -6.78 38.47 39.98
C GLU A 6 -8.04 37.88 39.34
N GLY A 7 -7.83 36.92 38.48
CA GLY A 7 -8.85 35.96 38.05
C GLY A 7 -8.60 35.40 36.67
N ASP A 8 -7.81 34.40 36.60
CA ASP A 8 -8.17 32.98 36.55
C ASP A 8 -8.30 32.37 35.15
N ARG A 9 -7.49 31.34 34.94
CA ARG A 9 -7.70 30.02 34.32
C ARG A 9 -7.37 29.80 32.87
N ASP A 10 -6.15 29.37 32.72
CA ASP A 10 -5.74 28.08 32.14
C ASP A 10 -6.92 27.18 31.70
N ARG A 11 -7.20 27.14 30.42
CA ARG A 11 -8.00 26.09 29.79
C ARG A 11 -7.24 25.48 28.62
N ARG A 12 -6.42 24.48 28.95
CA ARG A 12 -5.96 23.50 27.98
C ARG A 12 -7.18 22.68 27.51
N PRO A 13 -7.38 22.43 26.21
CA PRO A 13 -8.32 21.44 25.76
C PRO A 13 -7.77 20.06 26.06
N ARG A 14 -8.44 19.33 26.92
CA ARG A 14 -8.20 17.91 27.21
C ARG A 14 -8.69 17.11 26.03
N GLY A 15 -7.77 16.38 25.40
CA GLY A 15 -8.10 15.28 24.50
C GLY A 15 -8.86 14.19 25.25
N THR A 16 -9.99 13.82 24.74
CA THR A 16 -10.72 12.64 25.18
C THR A 16 -10.86 11.70 23.99
N LEU A 17 -9.85 10.86 23.78
CA LEU A 17 -10.10 9.54 23.24
C LEU A 17 -10.65 8.72 24.39
N SER A 18 -11.83 8.16 24.16
CA SER A 18 -12.73 7.52 25.11
C SER A 18 -12.05 6.43 25.95
N ALA A 19 -12.13 6.59 27.26
CA ALA A 19 -11.93 5.51 28.21
C ALA A 19 -13.25 4.77 28.42
N ALA A 20 -13.45 3.67 27.74
CA ALA A 20 -14.50 2.70 28.03
C ALA A 20 -13.90 1.49 28.72
N ALA A 21 -13.81 1.52 30.04
CA ALA A 21 -13.85 0.32 30.87
C ALA A 21 -13.97 0.71 32.35
N ARG A 22 -15.18 0.81 32.87
CA ARG A 22 -15.43 0.53 34.29
C ARG A 22 -16.81 -0.09 34.48
N GLY A 23 -16.75 -1.30 35.01
CA GLY A 23 -17.89 -2.10 35.36
C GLY A 23 -18.74 -1.51 36.49
N ALA A 24 -20.01 -1.81 36.44
CA ALA A 24 -20.93 -1.73 37.58
C ALA A 24 -21.54 -3.10 37.83
N ARG A 25 -21.21 -3.67 38.98
CA ARG A 25 -21.92 -4.81 39.57
C ARG A 25 -23.22 -4.32 40.18
N VAL A 26 -24.31 -5.03 39.92
CA VAL A 26 -25.51 -5.06 40.81
C VAL A 26 -25.96 -6.53 40.94
N PRO A 27 -26.33 -7.00 42.15
CA PRO A 27 -26.50 -8.41 42.47
C PRO A 27 -27.99 -8.86 42.49
N GLY A 28 -28.15 -10.15 42.16
CA GLY A 28 -29.12 -11.00 42.85
C GLY A 28 -30.50 -11.18 42.26
N ALA A 29 -30.78 -12.36 41.73
CA ALA A 29 -31.86 -13.25 42.15
C ALA A 29 -31.83 -14.58 41.37
N HIS A 30 -31.82 -15.67 42.10
CA HIS A 30 -31.89 -17.09 41.71
C HIS A 30 -33.35 -17.52 41.52
N PRO A 31 -33.64 -18.83 41.22
CA PRO A 31 -33.44 -19.54 39.92
C PRO A 31 -34.77 -20.24 39.51
N HIS A 32 -34.91 -20.60 38.24
CA HIS A 32 -35.76 -21.75 37.88
C HIS A 32 -35.13 -22.59 36.75
N ARG A 33 -34.85 -23.85 37.14
CA ARG A 33 -34.52 -24.99 36.30
C ARG A 33 -35.55 -25.19 35.18
N ARG A 34 -35.07 -25.32 33.92
CA ARG A 34 -35.54 -26.32 32.97
C ARG A 34 -34.40 -26.85 32.16
N ARG A 35 -34.12 -28.14 32.37
CA ARG A 35 -33.30 -29.02 31.54
C ARG A 35 -34.07 -29.28 30.25
N ARG A 36 -33.43 -29.10 29.11
CA ARG A 36 -33.53 -30.03 27.97
C ARG A 36 -32.64 -29.59 26.82
N ASP A 37 -31.90 -30.61 26.36
CA ASP A 37 -31.39 -30.90 25.03
C ASP A 37 -30.17 -30.13 24.57
N ARG A 38 -29.02 -30.63 25.03
CA ARG A 38 -27.77 -30.59 24.25
C ARG A 38 -27.86 -31.72 23.22
N LEU A 39 -27.91 -31.37 21.95
CA LEU A 39 -27.40 -32.22 20.84
C LEU A 39 -27.36 -31.33 19.57
N GLY A 40 -26.19 -31.16 18.95
CA GLY A 40 -26.06 -30.87 17.53
C GLY A 40 -25.82 -29.43 17.08
N ALA A 41 -24.79 -28.74 17.61
CA ALA A 41 -24.33 -27.48 17.00
C ALA A 41 -22.81 -27.29 17.15
N THR A 42 -22.01 -28.32 16.86
CA THR A 42 -20.55 -28.22 17.01
C THR A 42 -19.75 -28.75 15.81
N ASP A 43 -20.39 -29.20 14.74
CA ASP A 43 -19.66 -29.75 13.58
C ASP A 43 -19.93 -29.02 12.24
N GLN A 44 -20.84 -28.06 12.22
CA GLN A 44 -21.19 -27.31 11.00
C GLN A 44 -20.53 -25.92 10.95
N GLU A 45 -20.12 -25.34 12.07
CA GLU A 45 -19.38 -24.06 12.11
C GLU A 45 -17.87 -24.19 11.88
N ARG A 46 -17.33 -25.43 11.89
CA ARG A 46 -15.93 -25.70 11.52
C ARG A 46 -15.69 -25.84 10.03
N ARG A 47 -16.70 -25.78 9.17
CA ARG A 47 -16.62 -26.02 7.72
C ARG A 47 -16.64 -24.77 6.84
N LEU A 48 -16.38 -23.56 7.36
CA LEU A 48 -16.40 -22.33 6.55
C LEU A 48 -15.13 -21.49 6.61
N LYS A 49 -13.95 -22.14 6.73
CA LYS A 49 -12.72 -21.63 6.09
C LYS A 49 -12.44 -22.56 4.94
N PRO A 50 -12.37 -22.07 3.68
CA PRO A 50 -11.93 -22.91 2.58
C PRO A 50 -10.56 -23.47 3.00
N ASP A 51 -10.45 -24.79 3.00
CA ASP A 51 -9.19 -25.49 3.21
C ASP A 51 -8.28 -24.98 2.08
N ARG A 52 -7.29 -24.13 2.43
CA ARG A 52 -6.33 -23.60 1.45
C ARG A 52 -5.74 -24.81 0.76
N THR A 53 -5.86 -24.86 -0.56
CA THR A 53 -5.26 -25.95 -1.33
C THR A 53 -3.76 -25.97 -1.06
N THR A 54 -3.14 -27.13 -1.24
CA THR A 54 -1.67 -27.24 -1.09
C THR A 54 -0.96 -26.24 -1.98
N ASP A 55 -1.51 -25.96 -3.16
CA ASP A 55 -0.98 -25.00 -4.13
C ASP A 55 -1.02 -23.55 -3.58
N ASP A 56 -2.12 -23.12 -2.95
CA ASP A 56 -2.21 -21.80 -2.32
C ASP A 56 -1.16 -21.63 -1.20
N ARG A 57 -0.92 -22.69 -0.43
CA ARG A 57 0.10 -22.70 0.62
C ARG A 57 1.51 -22.58 0.06
N ILE A 58 1.78 -23.26 -1.05
CA ILE A 58 3.08 -23.20 -1.74
C ILE A 58 3.26 -21.79 -2.30
N GLU A 59 2.27 -21.24 -2.97
CA GLU A 59 2.34 -19.88 -3.54
C GLU A 59 2.62 -18.82 -2.47
N ASP A 60 1.87 -18.82 -1.36
CA ASP A 60 2.10 -17.92 -0.23
C ASP A 60 3.52 -18.04 0.34
N LEU A 61 4.05 -19.26 0.39
CA LEU A 61 5.37 -19.55 0.92
C LEU A 61 6.47 -19.06 -0.04
N LEU A 62 6.28 -19.27 -1.33
CA LEU A 62 7.20 -18.79 -2.37
C LEU A 62 7.24 -17.26 -2.41
N ARG A 63 6.10 -16.59 -2.40
CA ARG A 63 6.00 -15.10 -2.34
C ARG A 63 6.69 -14.55 -1.10
N ARG A 64 6.55 -15.21 0.05
CA ARG A 64 7.18 -14.79 1.31
C ARG A 64 8.70 -14.90 1.29
N HIS A 65 9.23 -15.96 0.67
CA HIS A 65 10.68 -16.23 0.66
C HIS A 65 11.42 -15.56 -0.50
N ALA A 66 10.75 -15.24 -1.61
CA ALA A 66 11.38 -14.66 -2.79
C ALA A 66 12.26 -13.44 -2.49
N PRO A 67 11.80 -12.39 -1.76
CA PRO A 67 12.63 -11.22 -1.48
C PRO A 67 13.81 -11.54 -0.57
N GLN A 68 13.66 -12.47 0.38
CA GLN A 68 14.75 -12.89 1.27
C GLN A 68 15.85 -13.63 0.50
N VAL A 69 15.44 -14.50 -0.45
CA VAL A 69 16.37 -15.24 -1.30
C VAL A 69 17.09 -14.29 -2.24
N LEU A 70 16.35 -13.38 -2.89
CA LEU A 70 16.93 -12.39 -3.78
C LEU A 70 17.90 -11.47 -3.05
N GLY A 71 17.52 -10.91 -1.90
CA GLY A 71 18.39 -10.08 -1.09
C GLY A 71 19.70 -10.79 -0.70
N ALA A 72 19.60 -12.06 -0.29
CA ALA A 72 20.76 -12.88 0.05
C ALA A 72 21.70 -13.09 -1.15
N LEU A 73 21.15 -13.38 -2.34
CA LEU A 73 21.96 -13.56 -3.55
C LEU A 73 22.62 -12.24 -3.99
N VAL A 74 21.88 -11.13 -4.01
CA VAL A 74 22.41 -9.82 -4.39
C VAL A 74 23.51 -9.37 -3.44
N ARG A 75 23.34 -9.59 -2.14
CA ARG A 75 24.38 -9.32 -1.14
C ARG A 75 25.64 -10.12 -1.40
N ARG A 76 25.49 -11.41 -1.75
CA ARG A 76 26.62 -12.33 -1.92
C ARG A 76 27.37 -12.12 -3.23
N TYR A 77 26.64 -11.89 -4.32
CA TYR A 77 27.20 -11.90 -5.67
C TYR A 77 27.28 -10.50 -6.30
N GLY A 78 26.61 -9.48 -5.74
CA GLY A 78 26.65 -8.09 -6.22
C GLY A 78 25.90 -7.84 -7.54
N HIS A 79 25.22 -8.83 -8.10
CA HIS A 79 24.56 -8.76 -9.40
C HIS A 79 23.05 -8.90 -9.27
N PHE A 80 22.31 -7.76 -9.24
CA PHE A 80 20.86 -7.76 -9.06
C PHE A 80 20.12 -8.51 -10.18
N ASP A 81 20.37 -8.15 -11.44
CA ASP A 81 19.65 -8.66 -12.61
C ASP A 81 19.78 -10.19 -12.78
N PRO A 82 21.01 -10.79 -12.86
CA PRO A 82 21.13 -12.24 -12.93
C PRO A 82 20.70 -12.96 -11.65
N ALA A 83 20.77 -12.31 -10.48
CA ALA A 83 20.27 -12.90 -9.24
C ALA A 83 18.74 -13.01 -9.25
N GLU A 84 18.03 -11.96 -9.69
CA GLU A 84 16.56 -11.96 -9.79
C GLU A 84 16.08 -13.04 -10.76
N ASP A 85 16.66 -13.12 -11.95
CA ASP A 85 16.34 -14.17 -12.92
C ASP A 85 16.53 -15.58 -12.32
N SER A 86 17.67 -15.79 -11.60
CA SER A 86 17.96 -17.08 -10.97
C SER A 86 16.99 -17.43 -9.84
N VAL A 87 16.50 -16.43 -9.11
CA VAL A 87 15.45 -16.62 -8.10
C VAL A 87 14.13 -16.99 -8.75
N GLN A 88 13.72 -16.31 -9.83
CA GLN A 88 12.49 -16.66 -10.55
C GLN A 88 12.51 -18.09 -11.06
N GLU A 89 13.63 -18.52 -11.63
CA GLU A 89 13.79 -19.90 -12.05
C GLU A 89 13.73 -20.90 -10.89
N ALA A 90 14.25 -20.52 -9.70
CA ALA A 90 14.15 -21.37 -8.52
C ALA A 90 12.70 -21.45 -7.99
N LEU A 91 11.95 -20.33 -8.05
CA LEU A 91 10.52 -20.32 -7.69
C LEU A 91 9.69 -21.19 -8.63
N ILE A 92 9.95 -21.12 -9.94
CA ILE A 92 9.28 -21.99 -10.95
C ILE A 92 9.59 -23.45 -10.66
N ALA A 93 10.85 -23.77 -10.35
CA ALA A 93 11.23 -25.15 -10.03
C ALA A 93 10.54 -25.65 -8.74
N ALA A 94 10.42 -24.80 -7.73
CA ALA A 94 9.71 -25.13 -6.49
C ALA A 94 8.20 -25.32 -6.73
N ALA A 95 7.58 -24.45 -7.52
CA ALA A 95 6.16 -24.55 -7.88
C ALA A 95 5.83 -25.85 -8.66
N GLY A 96 6.79 -26.36 -9.44
CA GLY A 96 6.62 -27.64 -10.13
C GLY A 96 6.93 -28.87 -9.28
N GLN A 97 7.88 -28.78 -8.34
CA GLN A 97 8.37 -29.94 -7.58
C GLN A 97 7.63 -30.14 -6.25
N TRP A 98 7.33 -29.08 -5.53
CA TRP A 98 6.75 -29.18 -4.18
C TRP A 98 5.34 -29.76 -4.11
N PRO A 99 4.46 -29.59 -5.13
CA PRO A 99 3.18 -30.28 -5.14
C PRO A 99 3.31 -31.82 -5.14
N GLU A 100 4.36 -32.36 -5.80
CA GLU A 100 4.60 -33.80 -5.94
C GLU A 100 5.49 -34.35 -4.83
N ASP A 101 6.61 -33.67 -4.54
CA ASP A 101 7.66 -34.13 -3.62
C ASP A 101 7.43 -33.71 -2.16
N GLY A 102 6.47 -32.79 -1.93
CA GLY A 102 6.24 -32.13 -0.64
C GLY A 102 7.13 -30.91 -0.42
N ILE A 103 6.69 -30.04 0.50
CA ILE A 103 7.43 -28.84 0.89
C ILE A 103 8.63 -29.27 1.74
N PRO A 104 9.87 -28.90 1.40
CA PRO A 104 11.05 -29.26 2.18
C PRO A 104 11.03 -28.62 3.58
N ASP A 105 11.69 -29.25 4.58
CA ASP A 105 11.78 -28.73 5.95
C ASP A 105 12.38 -27.33 6.03
N ASN A 106 13.28 -26.98 5.11
CA ASN A 106 13.85 -25.64 4.99
C ASN A 106 13.63 -25.09 3.58
N PRO A 107 12.42 -24.57 3.28
CA PRO A 107 12.06 -24.06 1.95
C PRO A 107 12.98 -22.94 1.47
N ARG A 108 13.31 -21.98 2.36
CA ARG A 108 14.22 -20.88 2.05
C ARG A 108 15.63 -21.36 1.71
N GLY A 109 16.16 -22.31 2.48
CA GLY A 109 17.47 -22.89 2.21
C GLY A 109 17.54 -23.65 0.89
N TRP A 110 16.45 -24.33 0.54
CA TRP A 110 16.31 -25.00 -0.75
C TRP A 110 16.34 -23.99 -1.90
N LEU A 111 15.53 -22.93 -1.83
CA LEU A 111 15.48 -21.85 -2.84
C LEU A 111 16.84 -21.17 -3.01
N ILE A 112 17.53 -20.84 -1.91
CA ILE A 112 18.87 -20.23 -1.96
C ILE A 112 19.87 -21.16 -2.68
N ARG A 113 19.85 -22.46 -2.40
CA ARG A 113 20.73 -23.42 -3.06
C ARG A 113 20.48 -23.50 -4.56
N VAL A 114 19.22 -23.65 -4.95
CA VAL A 114 18.83 -23.75 -6.37
C VAL A 114 19.18 -22.46 -7.11
N ALA A 115 18.78 -21.30 -6.58
CA ALA A 115 19.06 -20.01 -7.19
C ALA A 115 20.57 -19.70 -7.24
N SER A 116 21.34 -20.01 -6.19
CA SER A 116 22.81 -19.81 -6.18
C SER A 116 23.50 -20.67 -7.23
N ARG A 117 23.10 -21.93 -7.39
CA ARG A 117 23.64 -22.80 -8.42
C ARG A 117 23.41 -22.22 -9.81
N ARG A 118 22.16 -21.84 -10.12
CA ARG A 118 21.78 -21.26 -11.42
C ARG A 118 22.52 -19.95 -11.69
N LEU A 119 22.63 -19.08 -10.68
CA LEU A 119 23.38 -17.82 -10.77
C LEU A 119 24.87 -18.07 -11.07
N THR A 120 25.48 -19.01 -10.36
CA THR A 120 26.90 -19.34 -10.55
C THR A 120 27.16 -19.88 -11.95
N ASP A 121 26.28 -20.77 -12.46
CA ASP A 121 26.41 -21.33 -13.80
C ASP A 121 26.26 -20.23 -14.87
N ARG A 122 25.32 -19.29 -14.68
CA ARG A 122 25.12 -18.14 -15.57
C ARG A 122 26.33 -17.20 -15.58
N LEU A 123 26.85 -16.83 -14.40
CA LEU A 123 28.02 -15.97 -14.29
C LEU A 123 29.26 -16.59 -14.95
N ARG A 124 29.46 -17.91 -14.79
CA ARG A 124 30.55 -18.64 -15.47
C ARG A 124 30.39 -18.64 -16.99
N SER A 125 29.17 -18.83 -17.46
CA SER A 125 28.85 -18.79 -18.91
C SER A 125 29.10 -17.40 -19.50
N ASP A 126 28.69 -16.34 -18.81
CA ASP A 126 28.88 -14.96 -19.24
C ASP A 126 30.37 -14.56 -19.22
N GLU A 127 31.12 -15.05 -18.25
CA GLU A 127 32.58 -14.83 -18.20
C GLU A 127 33.30 -15.59 -19.34
N ALA A 128 32.92 -16.83 -19.59
CA ALA A 128 33.48 -17.62 -20.71
C ALA A 128 33.13 -17.00 -22.07
N ARG A 129 31.90 -16.39 -22.21
CA ARG A 129 31.52 -15.66 -23.42
C ARG A 129 32.37 -14.39 -23.58
N ARG A 130 32.52 -13.59 -22.53
CA ARG A 130 33.36 -12.39 -22.55
C ARG A 130 34.79 -12.70 -22.92
N ARG A 131 35.41 -13.74 -22.33
CA ARG A 131 36.75 -14.16 -22.67
C ARG A 131 36.90 -14.57 -24.15
N ARG A 132 35.87 -15.23 -24.70
CA ARG A 132 35.85 -15.57 -26.13
C ARG A 132 35.73 -14.33 -27.01
N GLU A 133 34.88 -13.37 -26.66
CA GLU A 133 34.70 -12.11 -27.35
C GLU A 133 35.98 -11.25 -27.28
N GLU A 134 36.63 -11.18 -26.12
CA GLU A 134 37.92 -10.49 -25.91
C GLU A 134 39.05 -11.18 -26.71
N THR A 135 39.10 -12.52 -26.76
CA THR A 135 40.06 -13.26 -27.56
C THR A 135 39.80 -13.06 -29.05
N ALA A 136 38.53 -13.03 -29.49
CA ALA A 136 38.18 -12.73 -30.88
C ALA A 136 38.52 -11.26 -31.26
N ALA A 137 38.32 -10.30 -30.32
CA ALA A 137 38.70 -8.91 -30.49
C ALA A 137 40.23 -8.70 -30.45
N ALA A 138 40.96 -9.47 -29.65
CA ALA A 138 42.44 -9.44 -29.57
C ALA A 138 43.15 -10.00 -30.83
N LEU A 139 42.39 -10.74 -31.66
CA LEU A 139 42.91 -11.16 -32.99
C LEU A 139 42.81 -10.03 -34.04
N THR A 140 42.26 -8.85 -33.67
CA THR A 140 42.31 -7.63 -34.47
C THR A 140 43.37 -6.72 -33.83
N PRO A 141 44.45 -6.33 -34.53
CA PRO A 141 45.55 -5.56 -33.94
C PRO A 141 45.04 -4.13 -33.57
N ALA A 142 44.96 -3.82 -32.30
CA ALA A 142 44.85 -2.46 -31.78
C ALA A 142 45.51 -2.39 -30.41
N ASP A 143 46.44 -1.46 -30.28
CA ASP A 143 47.30 -1.20 -29.14
C ASP A 143 46.58 -1.04 -27.79
N ALA A 144 47.20 -1.66 -26.79
CA ALA A 144 47.28 -1.30 -25.39
C ALA A 144 45.96 -1.02 -24.62
N PHE A 145 45.41 -2.05 -23.96
CA PHE A 145 44.75 -1.87 -22.68
C PHE A 145 45.19 -2.94 -21.68
N VAL A 146 45.83 -2.49 -20.61
CA VAL A 146 46.22 -3.32 -19.46
C VAL A 146 44.96 -3.62 -18.66
N ALA A 147 44.52 -4.87 -18.68
CA ALA A 147 43.45 -5.34 -17.83
C ALA A 147 43.96 -5.56 -16.39
N GLN A 148 43.30 -4.94 -15.42
CA GLN A 148 43.46 -5.29 -14.00
C GLN A 148 42.90 -6.69 -13.73
N PRO A 149 43.58 -7.53 -12.92
CA PRO A 149 43.06 -8.82 -12.54
C PRO A 149 41.81 -8.67 -11.69
N PRO A 150 40.82 -9.60 -11.81
CA PRO A 150 39.63 -9.59 -10.96
C PRO A 150 40.05 -9.78 -9.50
N GLY A 151 39.73 -8.76 -8.69
CA GLY A 151 39.91 -8.82 -7.25
C GLY A 151 39.17 -10.00 -6.67
N GLU A 152 39.79 -10.72 -5.77
CA GLU A 152 39.17 -11.77 -4.96
C GLU A 152 37.86 -11.23 -4.37
N GLY A 153 36.74 -11.88 -4.70
CA GLY A 153 35.43 -11.52 -4.18
C GLY A 153 35.46 -11.55 -2.65
N PRO A 154 34.80 -10.61 -1.98
CA PRO A 154 34.82 -10.55 -0.52
C PRO A 154 34.35 -11.87 0.05
N SER A 155 35.21 -12.50 0.82
CA SER A 155 35.00 -13.73 1.61
C SER A 155 33.94 -13.44 2.68
N GLY A 156 32.68 -13.34 2.29
CA GLY A 156 31.53 -13.16 3.16
C GLY A 156 30.83 -14.49 3.46
N LEU A 157 31.61 -15.53 3.79
CA LEU A 157 31.08 -16.74 4.36
C LEU A 157 30.74 -16.46 5.81
N GLY A 158 29.43 -16.32 6.17
CA GLY A 158 29.08 -16.45 7.56
C GLY A 158 27.86 -15.74 8.10
N ARG A 159 27.17 -14.89 7.36
CA ARG A 159 25.92 -14.33 7.90
C ARG A 159 24.71 -14.96 7.18
N ALA A 160 23.85 -15.64 7.97
CA ALA A 160 22.59 -16.13 7.47
C ALA A 160 21.80 -15.00 6.77
N PRO A 161 20.99 -15.30 5.73
CA PRO A 161 20.11 -14.31 5.11
C PRO A 161 19.29 -13.64 6.20
N SER A 162 19.38 -12.32 6.32
CA SER A 162 18.72 -11.55 7.37
C SER A 162 17.48 -10.86 6.82
N GLU A 163 16.55 -10.52 7.70
CA GLU A 163 15.40 -9.67 7.37
C GLU A 163 15.86 -8.30 6.85
N ASP A 164 17.04 -7.83 7.25
CA ASP A 164 17.70 -6.63 6.74
C ASP A 164 17.92 -6.65 5.22
N ASP A 165 18.10 -7.85 4.61
CA ASP A 165 18.30 -7.96 3.17
C ASP A 165 17.02 -7.59 2.40
N THR A 166 15.84 -7.90 2.93
CA THR A 166 14.55 -7.53 2.32
C THR A 166 14.34 -6.02 2.35
N LEU A 167 14.69 -5.36 3.46
CA LEU A 167 14.61 -3.91 3.57
C LEU A 167 15.61 -3.23 2.63
N THR A 168 16.85 -3.74 2.57
CA THR A 168 17.87 -3.23 1.65
C THR A 168 17.42 -3.39 0.19
N LEU A 169 16.79 -4.52 -0.15
CA LEU A 169 16.23 -4.75 -1.48
C LEU A 169 15.11 -3.75 -1.80
N LEU A 170 14.20 -3.50 -0.85
CA LEU A 170 13.14 -2.50 -1.02
C LEU A 170 13.73 -1.11 -1.27
N PHE A 171 14.75 -0.71 -0.50
CA PHE A 171 15.43 0.57 -0.71
C PHE A 171 16.15 0.67 -2.07
N LEU A 172 16.67 -0.44 -2.59
CA LEU A 172 17.22 -0.50 -3.94
C LEU A 172 16.13 -0.31 -5.01
N CYS A 173 14.99 -0.98 -4.86
CA CYS A 173 13.84 -0.86 -5.77
C CYS A 173 13.25 0.56 -5.76
N CYS A 174 13.34 1.28 -4.64
CA CYS A 174 12.89 2.65 -4.48
C CYS A 174 14.02 3.69 -4.67
N HIS A 175 15.05 3.36 -5.48
CA HIS A 175 16.18 4.26 -5.71
C HIS A 175 15.71 5.56 -6.39
N PRO A 176 16.23 6.76 -5.96
CA PRO A 176 15.80 8.06 -6.50
C PRO A 176 16.04 8.25 -8.02
N ALA A 177 17.01 7.53 -8.59
CA ALA A 177 17.26 7.53 -10.04
C ALA A 177 16.15 6.85 -10.86
N LEU A 178 15.21 6.15 -10.23
CA LEU A 178 14.07 5.52 -10.87
C LEU A 178 12.86 6.46 -10.86
N SER A 179 12.09 6.46 -11.95
CA SER A 179 10.77 7.11 -11.95
C SER A 179 9.79 6.36 -11.02
N PRO A 180 8.74 7.01 -10.48
CA PRO A 180 7.75 6.34 -9.63
C PRO A 180 7.16 5.07 -10.26
N ALA A 181 6.82 5.11 -11.54
CA ALA A 181 6.31 3.93 -12.25
C ALA A 181 7.33 2.79 -12.36
N ALA A 182 8.63 3.11 -12.44
CA ALA A 182 9.70 2.11 -12.43
C ALA A 182 9.95 1.55 -11.03
N GLN A 183 9.87 2.39 -10.00
CA GLN A 183 9.96 1.97 -8.59
C GLN A 183 8.84 1.00 -8.24
N ILE A 184 7.59 1.33 -8.60
CA ILE A 184 6.43 0.46 -8.40
C ILE A 184 6.63 -0.90 -9.08
N ALA A 185 6.95 -0.89 -10.40
CA ALA A 185 7.12 -2.11 -11.17
C ALA A 185 8.25 -3.00 -10.62
N LEU A 186 9.38 -2.39 -10.24
CA LEU A 186 10.53 -3.12 -9.70
C LEU A 186 10.24 -3.65 -8.29
N THR A 187 9.53 -2.89 -7.45
CA THR A 187 9.13 -3.32 -6.10
C THR A 187 8.16 -4.50 -6.16
N LEU A 188 7.13 -4.42 -7.00
CA LEU A 188 6.19 -5.53 -7.19
C LEU A 188 6.90 -6.78 -7.72
N ARG A 189 7.86 -6.62 -8.64
CA ARG A 189 8.63 -7.74 -9.19
C ARG A 189 9.56 -8.37 -8.17
N ALA A 190 10.43 -7.57 -7.53
CA ALA A 190 11.54 -8.04 -6.72
C ALA A 190 11.17 -8.32 -5.26
N VAL A 191 10.27 -7.51 -4.68
CA VAL A 191 9.85 -7.62 -3.28
C VAL A 191 8.48 -8.28 -3.16
N GLY A 192 7.56 -7.97 -4.08
CA GLY A 192 6.24 -8.58 -4.15
C GLY A 192 6.26 -10.01 -4.72
N GLY A 193 7.22 -10.33 -5.58
CA GLY A 193 7.32 -11.63 -6.22
C GLY A 193 6.33 -11.85 -7.37
N LEU A 194 5.67 -10.76 -7.84
CA LEU A 194 4.74 -10.83 -8.94
C LEU A 194 5.45 -11.10 -10.28
N THR A 195 4.77 -11.78 -11.16
CA THR A 195 5.22 -11.96 -12.55
C THR A 195 5.07 -10.68 -13.36
N THR A 196 5.81 -10.55 -14.46
CA THR A 196 5.66 -9.41 -15.38
C THR A 196 4.24 -9.32 -15.94
N ALA A 197 3.61 -10.45 -16.23
CA ALA A 197 2.23 -10.51 -16.71
C ALA A 197 1.22 -10.02 -15.67
N GLU A 198 1.37 -10.39 -14.40
CA GLU A 198 0.51 -9.89 -13.31
C GLU A 198 0.65 -8.38 -13.12
N ILE A 199 1.90 -7.86 -13.12
CA ILE A 199 2.16 -6.43 -13.00
C ILE A 199 1.59 -5.68 -14.22
N ALA A 200 1.76 -6.21 -15.42
CA ALA A 200 1.24 -5.61 -16.65
C ALA A 200 -0.30 -5.53 -16.64
N ARG A 201 -0.98 -6.61 -16.23
CA ARG A 201 -2.44 -6.61 -16.03
C ARG A 201 -2.88 -5.59 -14.99
N ALA A 202 -2.17 -5.56 -13.86
CA ALA A 202 -2.47 -4.62 -12.79
C ALA A 202 -2.32 -3.15 -13.20
N HIS A 203 -1.52 -2.84 -14.20
CA HIS A 203 -1.30 -1.48 -14.69
C HIS A 203 -1.91 -1.23 -16.08
N LEU A 204 -2.75 -2.13 -16.60
CA LEU A 204 -3.42 -2.04 -17.91
C LEU A 204 -2.46 -1.69 -19.05
N VAL A 205 -1.27 -2.25 -19.03
CA VAL A 205 -0.28 -2.06 -20.09
C VAL A 205 0.07 -3.40 -20.74
N PRO A 206 0.50 -3.43 -22.01
CA PRO A 206 1.00 -4.64 -22.63
C PRO A 206 2.18 -5.24 -21.86
N GLU A 207 2.26 -6.55 -21.75
CA GLU A 207 3.33 -7.25 -21.04
C GLU A 207 4.72 -6.86 -21.54
N ALA A 208 4.90 -6.71 -22.85
CA ALA A 208 6.15 -6.26 -23.45
C ALA A 208 6.57 -4.88 -22.97
N THR A 209 5.61 -3.96 -22.78
CA THR A 209 5.87 -2.62 -22.23
C THR A 209 6.33 -2.69 -20.78
N MET A 210 5.68 -3.54 -19.97
CA MET A 210 6.08 -3.74 -18.58
C MET A 210 7.44 -4.42 -18.47
N ALA A 211 7.72 -5.42 -19.30
CA ALA A 211 9.03 -6.09 -19.37
C ALA A 211 10.15 -5.09 -19.69
N GLN A 212 9.93 -4.17 -20.66
CA GLN A 212 10.90 -3.12 -20.98
C GLN A 212 11.09 -2.14 -19.81
N ARG A 213 10.01 -1.76 -19.11
CA ARG A 213 10.08 -0.88 -17.92
C ARG A 213 10.92 -1.50 -16.82
N ILE A 214 10.65 -2.76 -16.48
CA ILE A 214 11.41 -3.52 -15.47
C ILE A 214 12.89 -3.67 -15.90
N SER A 215 13.15 -4.03 -17.15
CA SER A 215 14.52 -4.17 -17.67
C SER A 215 15.30 -2.85 -17.62
N ARG A 216 14.67 -1.72 -17.95
CA ARG A 216 15.31 -0.38 -17.82
C ARG A 216 15.58 -0.04 -16.35
N ALA A 217 14.60 -0.30 -15.46
CA ALA A 217 14.77 -0.08 -14.02
C ALA A 217 15.95 -0.89 -13.47
N LYS A 218 16.04 -2.17 -13.78
CA LYS A 218 17.16 -3.04 -13.40
C LYS A 218 18.52 -2.49 -13.89
N ARG A 219 18.58 -2.00 -15.13
CA ARG A 219 19.81 -1.39 -15.68
C ARG A 219 20.20 -0.11 -14.95
N THR A 220 19.24 0.72 -14.57
CA THR A 220 19.48 1.96 -13.81
C THR A 220 20.08 1.68 -12.44
N VAL A 221 19.63 0.63 -11.75
CA VAL A 221 20.17 0.25 -10.43
C VAL A 221 21.39 -0.68 -10.52
N ARG A 222 21.80 -1.09 -11.73
CA ARG A 222 23.01 -1.90 -11.92
C ARG A 222 24.26 -1.14 -11.46
N GLY A 223 25.05 -1.76 -10.61
CA GLY A 223 26.24 -1.15 -10.03
C GLY A 223 26.00 -0.33 -8.77
N THR A 224 24.75 -0.11 -8.38
CA THR A 224 24.42 0.42 -7.05
C THR A 224 24.82 -0.59 -5.98
N GLN A 225 25.59 -0.16 -5.00
CA GLN A 225 26.02 -1.05 -3.92
C GLN A 225 24.80 -1.53 -3.10
N PHE A 226 24.70 -2.85 -2.95
CA PHE A 226 23.71 -3.49 -2.10
C PHE A 226 24.16 -3.41 -0.64
N ARG A 227 23.92 -2.26 -0.02
CA ARG A 227 24.17 -2.05 1.40
C ARG A 227 23.11 -1.15 2.00
N GLN A 228 22.92 -1.25 3.30
CA GLN A 228 22.05 -0.32 4.00
C GLN A 228 22.54 1.13 3.83
N PRO A 229 21.64 2.06 3.52
CA PRO A 229 21.97 3.48 3.45
C PRO A 229 22.39 4.01 4.83
N GLY A 230 23.23 5.04 4.85
CA GLY A 230 23.53 5.78 6.08
C GLY A 230 22.27 6.39 6.70
N ALA A 231 22.35 6.84 7.95
CA ALA A 231 21.17 7.31 8.69
C ALA A 231 20.37 8.40 7.95
N GLN A 232 21.07 9.35 7.32
CA GLN A 232 20.44 10.46 6.58
C GLN A 232 19.78 9.98 5.28
N ASP A 233 20.42 9.08 4.54
CA ASP A 233 19.85 8.49 3.33
C ASP A 233 18.70 7.52 3.64
N ARG A 234 18.72 6.91 4.83
CA ARG A 234 17.72 5.95 5.26
C ARG A 234 16.33 6.58 5.35
N ASP A 235 16.22 7.78 5.89
CA ASP A 235 14.94 8.48 6.00
C ASP A 235 14.35 8.81 4.64
N GLN A 236 15.15 9.29 3.71
CA GLN A 236 14.71 9.54 2.33
C GLN A 236 14.30 8.25 1.62
N ARG A 237 15.08 7.18 1.80
CA ARG A 237 14.78 5.86 1.22
C ARG A 237 13.51 5.27 1.80
N LEU A 238 13.30 5.41 3.11
CA LEU A 238 12.09 4.96 3.76
C LEU A 238 10.88 5.76 3.27
N ALA A 239 10.98 7.08 3.18
CA ALA A 239 9.90 7.90 2.64
C ALA A 239 9.53 7.50 1.20
N ALA A 240 10.53 7.27 0.33
CA ALA A 240 10.30 6.78 -1.03
C ALA A 240 9.64 5.40 -1.05
N ALA A 241 10.07 4.48 -0.19
CA ALA A 241 9.49 3.14 -0.10
C ALA A 241 8.04 3.19 0.38
N LEU A 242 7.72 4.00 1.39
CA LEU A 242 6.35 4.18 1.87
C LEU A 242 5.47 4.82 0.80
N GLN A 243 5.98 5.81 0.06
CA GLN A 243 5.27 6.40 -1.06
C GLN A 243 4.96 5.37 -2.16
N VAL A 244 5.92 4.50 -2.50
CA VAL A 244 5.70 3.41 -3.47
C VAL A 244 4.62 2.44 -2.98
N LEU A 245 4.68 2.01 -1.73
CA LEU A 245 3.67 1.11 -1.14
C LEU A 245 2.28 1.78 -1.12
N TYR A 246 2.21 3.05 -0.79
CA TYR A 246 0.97 3.84 -0.83
C TYR A 246 0.40 3.93 -2.25
N LEU A 247 1.23 4.18 -3.26
CA LEU A 247 0.79 4.25 -4.66
C LEU A 247 0.30 2.89 -5.18
N ILE A 248 0.95 1.78 -4.79
CA ILE A 248 0.48 0.43 -5.12
C ILE A 248 -0.89 0.19 -4.49
N PHE A 249 -1.07 0.56 -3.22
CA PHE A 249 -2.33 0.43 -2.52
C PHE A 249 -3.44 1.25 -3.18
N ASN A 250 -3.18 2.52 -3.48
CA ASN A 250 -4.17 3.40 -4.10
C ASN A 250 -4.64 2.88 -5.46
N GLU A 251 -3.72 2.38 -6.30
CA GLU A 251 -4.09 1.77 -7.59
C GLU A 251 -4.91 0.49 -7.38
N GLY A 252 -4.63 -0.25 -6.31
CA GLY A 252 -5.40 -1.43 -5.91
C GLY A 252 -6.79 -1.09 -5.38
N TYR A 253 -6.90 -0.06 -4.58
CA TYR A 253 -8.13 0.38 -3.95
C TYR A 253 -9.06 1.14 -4.90
N THR A 254 -8.51 1.98 -5.77
CA THR A 254 -9.25 2.71 -6.81
C THR A 254 -8.42 2.72 -8.08
N ALA A 255 -8.79 1.86 -9.02
CA ALA A 255 -8.11 1.80 -10.31
C ALA A 255 -8.27 3.12 -11.07
N THR A 256 -7.14 3.67 -11.51
CA THR A 256 -7.12 4.96 -12.21
C THR A 256 -7.72 4.89 -13.61
N ALA A 257 -7.88 3.67 -14.17
CA ALA A 257 -8.45 3.45 -15.51
C ALA A 257 -9.04 2.04 -15.63
N GLY A 258 -9.95 1.86 -16.59
CA GLY A 258 -10.51 0.57 -17.00
C GLY A 258 -11.88 0.25 -16.39
N PRO A 259 -12.37 -1.00 -16.61
CA PRO A 259 -13.74 -1.39 -16.30
C PRO A 259 -13.98 -1.69 -14.82
N ASP A 260 -12.93 -1.99 -14.06
CA ASP A 260 -13.04 -2.41 -12.66
C ASP A 260 -12.66 -1.26 -11.73
N LEU A 261 -13.43 -1.08 -10.65
CA LEU A 261 -13.12 -0.08 -9.62
C LEU A 261 -11.92 -0.49 -8.75
N HIS A 262 -11.76 -1.78 -8.51
CA HIS A 262 -10.78 -2.34 -7.60
C HIS A 262 -9.84 -3.32 -8.27
N ARG A 263 -8.58 -3.30 -7.83
CA ARG A 263 -7.57 -4.32 -8.08
C ARG A 263 -7.12 -4.90 -6.74
N THR A 264 -7.97 -5.75 -6.21
CA THR A 264 -7.81 -6.26 -4.83
C THR A 264 -6.52 -7.04 -4.61
N ASP A 265 -5.94 -7.61 -5.65
CA ASP A 265 -4.62 -8.23 -5.65
C ASP A 265 -3.50 -7.22 -5.31
N LEU A 266 -3.52 -6.03 -5.90
CA LEU A 266 -2.56 -4.96 -5.60
C LEU A 266 -2.73 -4.39 -4.19
N ALA A 267 -3.97 -4.12 -3.76
CA ALA A 267 -4.25 -3.60 -2.42
C ALA A 267 -3.76 -4.58 -1.34
N ARG A 268 -4.10 -5.87 -1.48
CA ARG A 268 -3.65 -6.93 -0.57
C ARG A 268 -2.14 -7.07 -0.56
N GLU A 269 -1.50 -6.98 -1.72
CA GLU A 269 -0.04 -7.07 -1.82
C GLU A 269 0.64 -5.87 -1.14
N ALA A 270 0.13 -4.66 -1.32
CA ALA A 270 0.63 -3.47 -0.62
C ALA A 270 0.52 -3.61 0.91
N ILE A 271 -0.61 -4.09 1.41
CA ILE A 271 -0.82 -4.38 2.85
C ILE A 271 0.18 -5.44 3.32
N ARG A 272 0.35 -6.54 2.57
CA ARG A 272 1.30 -7.60 2.90
C ARG A 272 2.73 -7.09 3.00
N LEU A 273 3.15 -6.28 2.02
CA LEU A 273 4.49 -5.66 1.99
C LEU A 273 4.68 -4.69 3.14
N THR A 274 3.68 -3.84 3.42
CA THR A 274 3.74 -2.88 4.53
C THR A 274 3.80 -3.58 5.88
N ARG A 275 3.05 -4.68 6.07
CA ARG A 275 3.18 -5.55 7.26
C ARG A 275 4.59 -6.16 7.37
N ALA A 276 5.22 -6.53 6.26
CA ALA A 276 6.59 -7.02 6.27
C ALA A 276 7.58 -5.92 6.71
N VAL A 277 7.45 -4.70 6.17
CA VAL A 277 8.27 -3.55 6.56
C VAL A 277 8.06 -3.21 8.05
N ARG A 278 6.82 -3.23 8.56
CA ARG A 278 6.54 -2.99 9.99
C ARG A 278 7.25 -4.00 10.90
N ARG A 279 7.30 -5.28 10.53
CA ARG A 279 8.07 -6.28 11.31
C ARG A 279 9.56 -5.94 11.39
N LEU A 280 10.12 -5.35 10.32
CA LEU A 280 11.53 -4.92 10.26
C LEU A 280 11.78 -3.61 11.01
N LEU A 281 10.77 -2.74 11.09
CA LEU A 281 10.81 -1.40 11.67
C LEU A 281 9.64 -1.19 12.65
N PRO A 282 9.56 -1.96 13.76
CA PRO A 282 8.37 -1.99 14.61
C PRO A 282 8.12 -0.69 15.39
N ARG A 283 9.11 0.21 15.48
CA ARG A 283 9.00 1.52 16.15
C ARG A 283 8.93 2.70 15.20
N GLU A 284 8.71 2.44 13.92
CA GLU A 284 8.61 3.51 12.92
C GLU A 284 7.14 3.88 12.70
N GLY A 285 6.72 4.98 13.34
CA GLY A 285 5.31 5.43 13.32
C GLY A 285 4.77 5.70 11.92
N ARG A 286 5.61 6.12 10.97
CA ARG A 286 5.20 6.32 9.56
C ARG A 286 4.79 4.99 8.89
N VAL A 287 5.50 3.90 9.18
CA VAL A 287 5.18 2.55 8.66
C VAL A 287 3.89 2.04 9.28
N THR A 288 3.76 2.17 10.60
CA THR A 288 2.55 1.76 11.34
C THR A 288 1.34 2.57 10.89
N GLY A 289 1.49 3.88 10.70
CA GLY A 289 0.42 4.78 10.20
C GLY A 289 0.00 4.44 8.76
N LEU A 290 0.94 4.15 7.87
CA LEU A 290 0.60 3.71 6.51
C LEU A 290 -0.15 2.38 6.52
N LEU A 291 0.26 1.41 7.35
CA LEU A 291 -0.46 0.15 7.48
C LEU A 291 -1.87 0.35 8.03
N ALA A 292 -2.03 1.19 9.05
CA ALA A 292 -3.34 1.55 9.62
C ALA A 292 -4.27 2.14 8.54
N LEU A 293 -3.77 3.13 7.79
CA LEU A 293 -4.51 3.75 6.69
C LEU A 293 -4.98 2.73 5.65
N MET A 294 -4.08 1.82 5.23
CA MET A 294 -4.42 0.79 4.26
C MET A 294 -5.48 -0.19 4.79
N VAL A 295 -5.34 -0.65 6.02
CA VAL A 295 -6.25 -1.64 6.63
C VAL A 295 -7.64 -1.03 6.83
N LEU A 296 -7.74 0.18 7.37
CA LEU A 296 -9.01 0.91 7.56
C LEU A 296 -9.69 1.16 6.21
N THR A 297 -8.94 1.61 5.21
CA THR A 297 -9.48 1.89 3.89
C THR A 297 -9.98 0.62 3.20
N GLU A 298 -9.20 -0.48 3.26
CA GLU A 298 -9.58 -1.77 2.65
C GLU A 298 -10.79 -2.41 3.34
N ALA A 299 -11.00 -2.18 4.63
CA ALA A 299 -12.15 -2.67 5.39
C ALA A 299 -13.51 -2.30 4.77
N ARG A 300 -13.57 -1.19 4.03
CA ARG A 300 -14.77 -0.67 3.37
C ARG A 300 -15.05 -1.30 2.00
N THR A 301 -14.07 -2.01 1.42
CA THR A 301 -14.14 -2.58 0.05
C THR A 301 -15.42 -3.37 -0.22
N PRO A 302 -15.98 -4.20 0.70
CA PRO A 302 -17.21 -4.96 0.45
C PRO A 302 -18.45 -4.11 0.21
N ALA A 303 -18.46 -2.82 0.63
CA ALA A 303 -19.59 -1.90 0.48
C ALA A 303 -19.41 -0.87 -0.64
N ARG A 304 -18.25 -0.84 -1.32
CA ARG A 304 -17.91 0.21 -2.30
C ARG A 304 -18.52 0.02 -3.67
N THR A 305 -18.96 -1.18 -3.99
CA THR A 305 -19.60 -1.49 -5.28
C THR A 305 -20.95 -2.14 -5.09
N GLY A 306 -21.90 -1.74 -5.92
CA GLY A 306 -23.18 -2.38 -6.05
C GLY A 306 -23.15 -3.63 -6.92
N PRO A 307 -24.35 -4.27 -7.13
CA PRO A 307 -24.46 -5.54 -7.87
C PRO A 307 -23.95 -5.47 -9.31
N ASP A 308 -24.10 -4.31 -9.96
CA ASP A 308 -23.69 -4.06 -11.35
C ASP A 308 -22.29 -3.44 -11.46
N GLY A 309 -21.51 -3.45 -10.36
CA GLY A 309 -20.17 -2.87 -10.30
C GLY A 309 -20.15 -1.34 -10.27
N GLU A 310 -21.29 -0.69 -10.00
CA GLU A 310 -21.39 0.75 -9.82
C GLU A 310 -20.68 1.20 -8.53
N LEU A 311 -20.05 2.37 -8.57
CA LEU A 311 -19.44 2.99 -7.40
C LEU A 311 -20.51 3.42 -6.39
N ILE A 312 -20.35 3.04 -5.12
CA ILE A 312 -21.13 3.54 -3.99
C ILE A 312 -20.23 4.51 -3.19
N PRO A 313 -20.59 5.80 -3.11
CA PRO A 313 -19.83 6.77 -2.33
C PRO A 313 -19.92 6.48 -0.83
N LEU A 314 -18.95 6.97 -0.06
CA LEU A 314 -18.74 6.62 1.35
C LEU A 314 -19.97 6.90 2.24
N ASP A 315 -20.70 7.96 1.97
CA ASP A 315 -21.91 8.38 2.69
C ASP A 315 -23.14 7.52 2.36
N GLU A 316 -23.13 6.83 1.22
CA GLU A 316 -24.20 5.91 0.78
C GLU A 316 -23.87 4.43 1.06
N GLN A 317 -22.65 4.11 1.58
CA GLN A 317 -22.26 2.73 1.84
C GLN A 317 -23.02 2.10 3.01
N ASP A 318 -23.40 0.83 2.82
CA ASP A 318 -23.88 -0.01 3.93
C ASP A 318 -22.70 -0.38 4.85
N ARG A 319 -22.59 0.34 5.97
CA ARG A 319 -21.54 0.15 6.97
C ARG A 319 -21.62 -1.21 7.67
N GLY A 320 -22.76 -1.90 7.59
CA GLY A 320 -22.92 -3.27 8.08
C GLY A 320 -22.09 -4.30 7.28
N ARG A 321 -21.71 -3.95 6.04
CA ARG A 321 -20.85 -4.79 5.18
C ARG A 321 -19.36 -4.56 5.38
N TRP A 322 -18.97 -3.56 6.15
CA TRP A 322 -17.55 -3.29 6.42
C TRP A 322 -16.94 -4.37 7.31
N ASP A 323 -15.66 -4.69 7.06
CA ASP A 323 -14.90 -5.67 7.84
C ASP A 323 -14.58 -5.10 9.24
N ARG A 324 -15.32 -5.51 10.25
CA ARG A 324 -15.20 -5.01 11.62
C ARG A 324 -13.89 -5.44 12.29
N ASP A 325 -13.35 -6.60 11.94
CA ASP A 325 -12.08 -7.08 12.47
C ASP A 325 -10.93 -6.24 11.91
N ALA A 326 -10.98 -5.94 10.61
CA ALA A 326 -10.01 -5.04 9.99
C ALA A 326 -10.10 -3.61 10.53
N ILE A 327 -11.31 -3.08 10.81
CA ILE A 327 -11.48 -1.77 11.45
C ILE A 327 -10.85 -1.76 12.85
N ALA A 328 -11.10 -2.79 13.65
CA ALA A 328 -10.51 -2.90 14.99
C ALA A 328 -8.96 -2.98 14.93
N GLU A 329 -8.40 -3.78 14.01
CA GLU A 329 -6.95 -3.84 13.76
C GLU A 329 -6.41 -2.45 13.34
N GLY A 330 -7.05 -1.81 12.38
CA GLY A 330 -6.62 -0.54 11.82
C GLY A 330 -6.65 0.62 12.83
N THR A 331 -7.71 0.68 13.66
CA THR A 331 -7.84 1.67 14.74
C THR A 331 -6.73 1.49 15.79
N ALA A 332 -6.46 0.26 16.23
CA ALA A 332 -5.37 -0.03 17.16
C ALA A 332 -3.99 0.35 16.57
N LEU A 333 -3.78 0.10 15.27
CA LEU A 333 -2.56 0.52 14.58
C LEU A 333 -2.44 2.04 14.46
N ALA A 334 -3.54 2.77 14.24
CA ALA A 334 -3.53 4.23 14.17
C ALA A 334 -3.17 4.85 15.53
N GLU A 335 -3.73 4.34 16.63
CA GLU A 335 -3.39 4.73 17.99
C GLU A 335 -1.91 4.47 18.31
N GLU A 336 -1.43 3.26 17.99
CA GLU A 336 -0.02 2.89 18.15
C GLU A 336 0.91 3.84 17.36
N ALA A 337 0.56 4.14 16.10
CA ALA A 337 1.35 5.01 15.24
C ALA A 337 1.46 6.44 15.77
N LEU A 338 0.37 6.97 16.34
CA LEU A 338 0.35 8.30 16.97
C LEU A 338 1.16 8.34 18.28
N ALA A 339 1.26 7.23 19.00
CA ALA A 339 2.07 7.12 20.21
C ALA A 339 3.58 6.97 19.92
N GLN A 340 3.98 6.61 18.71
CA GLN A 340 5.38 6.35 18.33
C GLN A 340 6.20 7.62 17.97
N GLY A 341 5.63 8.80 18.06
CA GLY A 341 6.34 10.05 17.79
C GLY A 341 5.43 11.17 17.25
N PRO A 342 6.01 12.24 16.69
CA PRO A 342 5.22 13.29 16.06
C PRO A 342 4.38 12.75 14.92
N ALA A 343 3.09 13.08 14.91
CA ALA A 343 2.17 12.64 13.87
C ALA A 343 2.66 13.11 12.49
N GLY A 344 2.93 12.17 11.59
CA GLY A 344 3.24 12.42 10.18
C GLY A 344 1.98 12.26 9.31
N ASP A 345 2.17 12.39 7.99
CA ASP A 345 1.06 12.42 7.03
C ASP A 345 0.22 11.15 7.06
N TYR A 346 0.85 9.97 7.10
CA TYR A 346 0.13 8.70 7.13
C TYR A 346 -0.60 8.47 8.45
N GLN A 347 -0.05 8.92 9.58
CA GLN A 347 -0.72 8.84 10.88
C GLN A 347 -1.98 9.73 10.92
N LEU A 348 -1.90 10.95 10.38
CA LEU A 348 -3.05 11.85 10.29
C LEU A 348 -4.13 11.31 9.35
N GLN A 349 -3.74 10.78 8.18
CA GLN A 349 -4.68 10.15 7.26
C GLN A 349 -5.33 8.89 7.85
N ALA A 350 -4.57 8.09 8.61
CA ALA A 350 -5.11 6.92 9.31
C ALA A 350 -6.12 7.33 10.39
N ALA A 351 -5.84 8.40 11.15
CA ALA A 351 -6.77 8.93 12.13
C ALA A 351 -8.07 9.45 11.49
N ILE A 352 -7.98 10.12 10.34
CA ILE A 352 -9.16 10.55 9.57
C ILE A 352 -9.96 9.31 9.10
N ALA A 353 -9.28 8.28 8.62
CA ALA A 353 -9.95 7.04 8.20
C ALA A 353 -10.65 6.35 9.38
N ALA A 354 -9.99 6.28 10.56
CA ALA A 354 -10.59 5.70 11.78
C ALA A 354 -11.87 6.43 12.19
N LEU A 355 -11.89 7.77 12.18
CA LEU A 355 -13.09 8.56 12.51
C LEU A 355 -14.27 8.30 11.58
N HIS A 356 -14.00 8.01 10.31
CA HIS A 356 -15.07 7.57 9.40
C HIS A 356 -15.58 6.17 9.73
N ASP A 357 -14.69 5.27 10.20
CA ASP A 357 -15.01 3.87 10.45
C ASP A 357 -15.68 3.64 11.82
N GLU A 358 -15.41 4.53 12.80
CA GLU A 358 -16.02 4.50 14.13
C GLU A 358 -17.51 4.88 14.10
N ALA A 359 -17.91 5.76 13.18
CA ALA A 359 -19.29 6.19 13.06
C ALA A 359 -20.19 5.03 12.60
N GLU A 360 -21.26 4.74 13.33
CA GLU A 360 -22.22 3.69 12.95
C GLU A 360 -23.03 4.06 11.70
N ARG A 361 -23.30 5.36 11.51
CA ARG A 361 -24.02 5.93 10.37
C ARG A 361 -23.26 7.11 9.80
N ALA A 362 -23.50 7.46 8.54
CA ALA A 362 -22.82 8.55 7.86
C ALA A 362 -23.01 9.91 8.57
N GLU A 363 -24.21 10.14 9.11
CA GLU A 363 -24.56 11.36 9.85
C GLU A 363 -23.85 11.48 11.21
N ASP A 364 -23.38 10.36 11.80
CA ASP A 364 -22.69 10.33 13.09
C ASP A 364 -21.18 10.60 12.94
N THR A 365 -20.68 10.83 11.72
CA THR A 365 -19.25 11.10 11.46
C THR A 365 -18.82 12.40 12.13
N ASP A 366 -17.74 12.37 12.92
CA ASP A 366 -17.17 13.56 13.60
C ASP A 366 -16.39 14.46 12.62
N TRP A 367 -17.15 15.20 11.81
CA TRP A 367 -16.59 16.14 10.84
C TRP A 367 -15.76 17.27 11.44
N PRO A 368 -16.10 17.83 12.62
CA PRO A 368 -15.24 18.82 13.31
C PRO A 368 -13.84 18.26 13.60
N GLN A 369 -13.72 17.02 14.09
CA GLN A 369 -12.43 16.41 14.37
C GLN A 369 -11.69 16.08 13.07
N ILE A 370 -12.38 15.58 12.04
CA ILE A 370 -11.81 15.35 10.71
C ILE A 370 -11.25 16.63 10.11
N LEU A 371 -11.97 17.75 10.20
CA LEU A 371 -11.50 19.04 9.73
C LEU A 371 -10.23 19.49 10.44
N ALA A 372 -10.17 19.35 11.78
CA ALA A 372 -8.99 19.68 12.56
C ALA A 372 -7.76 18.83 12.14
N LEU A 373 -7.95 17.55 11.86
CA LEU A 373 -6.87 16.68 11.37
C LEU A 373 -6.41 17.07 9.94
N TYR A 374 -7.33 17.45 9.06
CA TYR A 374 -6.97 17.98 7.75
C TYR A 374 -6.22 19.31 7.84
N ASP A 375 -6.59 20.21 8.78
CA ASP A 375 -5.87 21.46 9.01
C ASP A 375 -4.41 21.20 9.41
N LEU A 376 -4.18 20.20 10.27
CA LEU A 376 -2.83 19.76 10.62
C LEU A 376 -2.09 19.17 9.40
N LEU A 377 -2.77 18.32 8.62
CA LEU A 377 -2.17 17.65 7.47
C LEU A 377 -1.71 18.64 6.39
N VAL A 378 -2.57 19.56 5.97
CA VAL A 378 -2.24 20.54 4.91
C VAL A 378 -1.20 21.58 5.36
N THR A 379 -1.11 21.85 6.67
CA THR A 379 -0.07 22.74 7.21
C THR A 379 1.31 22.09 7.15
N ARG A 380 1.38 20.75 7.28
CA ARG A 380 2.65 20.01 7.26
C ARG A 380 3.11 19.72 5.85
N THR A 381 2.19 19.25 5.01
CA THR A 381 2.48 18.81 3.64
C THR A 381 1.47 19.46 2.70
N PRO A 382 1.91 20.37 1.84
CA PRO A 382 1.04 20.98 0.84
C PRO A 382 0.71 19.97 -0.26
N ASP A 383 -0.26 19.06 0.03
CA ASP A 383 -0.78 18.07 -0.90
C ASP A 383 -2.16 18.52 -1.42
N PRO A 384 -2.33 18.74 -2.73
CA PRO A 384 -3.61 19.12 -3.31
C PRO A 384 -4.74 18.11 -3.04
N ALA A 385 -4.43 16.80 -2.94
CA ALA A 385 -5.44 15.79 -2.63
C ALA A 385 -5.93 15.91 -1.18
N ALA A 386 -5.03 16.15 -0.23
CA ALA A 386 -5.40 16.45 1.16
C ALA A 386 -6.19 17.76 1.28
N ALA A 387 -5.80 18.79 0.52
CA ALA A 387 -6.53 20.05 0.47
C ALA A 387 -7.95 19.90 -0.11
N LEU A 388 -8.15 19.01 -1.09
CA LEU A 388 -9.46 18.68 -1.62
C LEU A 388 -10.32 17.93 -0.58
N GLY A 389 -9.77 16.97 0.14
CA GLY A 389 -10.42 16.31 1.27
C GLY A 389 -10.81 17.29 2.38
N ARG A 390 -9.91 18.25 2.69
CA ARG A 390 -10.18 19.35 3.62
C ARG A 390 -11.39 20.21 3.16
N ALA A 391 -11.49 20.52 1.86
CA ALA A 391 -12.61 21.30 1.33
C ALA A 391 -13.96 20.59 1.53
N VAL A 392 -13.99 19.27 1.42
CA VAL A 392 -15.18 18.48 1.77
C VAL A 392 -15.48 18.59 3.27
N ALA A 393 -14.49 18.43 4.14
CA ALA A 393 -14.69 18.57 5.58
C ALA A 393 -15.16 19.98 5.98
N VAL A 394 -14.64 21.04 5.34
CA VAL A 394 -15.14 22.43 5.48
C VAL A 394 -16.61 22.51 5.11
N ALA A 395 -17.03 21.87 4.01
CA ALA A 395 -18.43 21.87 3.61
C ALA A 395 -19.34 21.15 4.61
N MET A 396 -18.88 20.07 5.22
CA MET A 396 -19.64 19.31 6.21
C MET A 396 -19.80 20.09 7.54
N VAL A 397 -18.80 20.87 7.94
CA VAL A 397 -18.82 21.66 9.19
C VAL A 397 -19.45 23.03 8.99
N HIS A 398 -19.13 23.73 7.90
CA HIS A 398 -19.49 25.16 7.69
C HIS A 398 -20.49 25.37 6.54
N GLY A 399 -20.99 24.30 5.96
CA GLY A 399 -21.94 24.31 4.86
C GLY A 399 -21.30 24.31 3.46
N PRO A 400 -22.10 23.91 2.45
CA PRO A 400 -21.57 23.59 1.11
C PRO A 400 -20.95 24.81 0.42
N ARG A 401 -21.43 26.04 0.67
CA ARG A 401 -20.86 27.27 0.09
C ARG A 401 -19.44 27.55 0.58
N ALA A 402 -19.15 27.29 1.86
CA ALA A 402 -17.81 27.41 2.41
C ALA A 402 -16.85 26.39 1.75
N GLY A 403 -17.32 25.15 1.56
CA GLY A 403 -16.58 24.14 0.81
C GLY A 403 -16.30 24.53 -0.64
N LEU A 404 -17.28 25.09 -1.34
CA LEU A 404 -17.11 25.56 -2.72
C LEU A 404 -16.03 26.63 -2.83
N THR A 405 -16.00 27.60 -1.89
CA THR A 405 -14.92 28.58 -1.82
C THR A 405 -13.54 27.93 -1.64
N ALA A 406 -13.44 26.89 -0.81
CA ALA A 406 -12.21 26.14 -0.64
C ALA A 406 -11.80 25.35 -1.90
N VAL A 407 -12.77 24.75 -2.61
CA VAL A 407 -12.54 24.05 -3.90
C VAL A 407 -12.06 25.02 -4.98
N ASP A 408 -12.65 26.22 -5.07
CA ASP A 408 -12.27 27.23 -6.05
C ASP A 408 -10.82 27.71 -5.85
N ALA A 409 -10.36 27.79 -4.61
CA ALA A 409 -8.97 28.12 -4.29
C ALA A 409 -7.96 27.04 -4.75
N LEU A 410 -8.41 25.83 -5.08
CA LEU A 410 -7.58 24.72 -5.56
C LEU A 410 -7.56 24.60 -7.09
N ALA A 411 -8.21 25.52 -7.80
CA ALA A 411 -8.26 25.50 -9.26
C ALA A 411 -6.84 25.53 -9.85
N GLY A 412 -6.52 24.55 -10.71
CA GLY A 412 -5.21 24.39 -11.33
C GLY A 412 -4.13 23.73 -10.45
N ALA A 413 -4.42 23.41 -9.19
CA ALA A 413 -3.48 22.73 -8.29
C ALA A 413 -3.75 21.22 -8.17
N VAL A 414 -4.99 20.77 -8.41
CA VAL A 414 -5.40 19.36 -8.29
C VAL A 414 -5.21 18.63 -9.61
N GLU A 415 -4.44 17.56 -9.59
CA GLU A 415 -4.23 16.65 -10.72
C GLU A 415 -4.65 15.22 -10.35
N PRO A 416 -5.45 14.53 -11.15
CA PRO A 416 -6.10 15.02 -12.37
C PRO A 416 -7.31 15.93 -12.06
N PRO A 417 -7.62 16.91 -12.97
CA PRO A 417 -8.63 17.96 -12.71
C PRO A 417 -10.04 17.43 -12.45
N TYR A 418 -10.42 16.27 -13.00
CA TYR A 418 -11.77 15.71 -12.86
C TYR A 418 -12.18 15.46 -11.39
N ARG A 419 -11.20 15.22 -10.51
CA ARG A 419 -11.47 15.05 -9.07
C ARG A 419 -12.00 16.34 -8.44
N LEU A 420 -11.46 17.46 -8.85
CA LEU A 420 -11.96 18.77 -8.42
C LEU A 420 -13.40 18.99 -8.89
N ASP A 421 -13.70 18.68 -10.16
CA ASP A 421 -15.02 18.84 -10.73
C ASP A 421 -16.05 17.88 -10.11
N ALA A 422 -15.65 16.64 -9.79
CA ALA A 422 -16.50 15.70 -9.08
C ALA A 422 -16.90 16.22 -7.68
N VAL A 423 -15.93 16.74 -6.91
CA VAL A 423 -16.19 17.34 -5.58
C VAL A 423 -17.01 18.61 -5.73
N ARG A 424 -16.71 19.46 -6.70
CA ARG A 424 -17.51 20.67 -6.99
C ARG A 424 -18.95 20.30 -7.30
N GLY A 425 -19.20 19.29 -8.15
CA GLY A 425 -20.55 18.78 -8.47
C GLY A 425 -21.32 18.37 -7.22
N HIS A 426 -20.68 17.58 -6.34
CA HIS A 426 -21.26 17.16 -5.07
C HIS A 426 -21.63 18.35 -4.16
N LEU A 427 -20.75 19.34 -4.03
CA LEU A 427 -21.01 20.50 -3.19
C LEU A 427 -22.06 21.44 -3.77
N LEU A 428 -22.13 21.60 -5.10
CA LEU A 428 -23.17 22.36 -5.78
C LEU A 428 -24.56 21.70 -5.59
N GLU A 429 -24.63 20.38 -5.72
CA GLU A 429 -25.87 19.61 -5.44
C GLU A 429 -26.33 19.85 -4.00
N ARG A 430 -25.43 19.77 -3.01
CA ARG A 430 -25.76 20.06 -1.60
C ARG A 430 -26.10 21.54 -1.35
N ALA A 431 -25.60 22.45 -2.19
CA ALA A 431 -25.91 23.88 -2.12
C ALA A 431 -27.26 24.25 -2.75
N GLY A 432 -27.92 23.28 -3.42
CA GLY A 432 -29.20 23.49 -4.09
C GLY A 432 -29.09 24.15 -5.47
N ASP A 433 -27.93 23.97 -6.15
CA ASP A 433 -27.72 24.38 -7.54
C ASP A 433 -27.60 23.16 -8.46
N PRO A 434 -28.72 22.50 -8.83
CA PRO A 434 -28.68 21.27 -9.62
C PRO A 434 -28.14 21.48 -11.03
N ALA A 435 -28.33 22.67 -11.64
CA ALA A 435 -27.87 22.94 -12.99
C ALA A 435 -26.33 23.02 -13.07
N ALA A 436 -25.72 23.75 -12.15
CA ALA A 436 -24.26 23.83 -12.04
C ALA A 436 -23.65 22.47 -11.59
N ALA A 437 -24.29 21.76 -10.67
CA ALA A 437 -23.87 20.44 -10.24
C ALA A 437 -23.84 19.44 -11.39
N ARG A 438 -24.90 19.39 -12.19
CA ARG A 438 -24.98 18.55 -13.39
C ARG A 438 -23.85 18.83 -14.36
N THR A 439 -23.56 20.10 -14.60
CA THR A 439 -22.45 20.51 -15.50
C THR A 439 -21.11 20.00 -14.98
N ALA A 440 -20.84 20.17 -13.70
CA ALA A 440 -19.60 19.71 -13.07
C ALA A 440 -19.46 18.18 -13.09
N TYR A 441 -20.54 17.44 -12.81
CA TYR A 441 -20.52 15.97 -12.87
C TYR A 441 -20.26 15.46 -14.29
N LEU A 442 -20.86 16.06 -15.31
CA LEU A 442 -20.62 15.66 -16.69
C LEU A 442 -19.17 15.96 -17.12
N ALA A 443 -18.63 17.12 -16.76
CA ALA A 443 -17.22 17.45 -17.01
C ALA A 443 -16.27 16.43 -16.37
N ALA A 444 -16.52 16.05 -15.11
CA ALA A 444 -15.75 15.03 -14.42
C ALA A 444 -15.89 13.65 -15.08
N ALA A 445 -17.10 13.28 -15.49
CA ALA A 445 -17.39 11.99 -16.14
C ALA A 445 -16.69 11.82 -17.51
N ASP A 446 -16.51 12.92 -18.24
CA ASP A 446 -15.85 12.90 -19.55
C ASP A 446 -14.32 12.91 -19.45
N ALA A 447 -13.79 13.34 -18.31
CA ALA A 447 -12.34 13.44 -18.08
C ALA A 447 -11.73 12.23 -17.32
N THR A 448 -12.54 11.46 -16.57
CA THR A 448 -12.04 10.27 -15.88
C THR A 448 -11.82 9.10 -16.85
N LEU A 449 -10.78 8.29 -16.60
CA LEU A 449 -10.50 7.05 -17.34
C LEU A 449 -11.09 5.81 -16.63
N SER A 450 -11.68 5.98 -15.45
CA SER A 450 -12.35 4.92 -14.68
C SER A 450 -13.80 4.80 -15.14
N GLU A 451 -14.17 3.68 -15.76
CA GLU A 451 -15.54 3.45 -16.23
C GLU A 451 -16.57 3.45 -15.09
N PRO A 452 -16.29 2.85 -13.89
CA PRO A 452 -17.22 2.92 -12.77
C PRO A 452 -17.46 4.34 -12.24
N GLU A 453 -16.39 5.15 -12.16
CA GLU A 453 -16.52 6.57 -11.79
C GLU A 453 -17.32 7.36 -12.81
N ALA A 454 -17.03 7.18 -14.11
CA ALA A 454 -17.77 7.85 -15.18
C ALA A 454 -19.27 7.49 -15.15
N ARG A 455 -19.61 6.21 -14.94
CA ARG A 455 -21.00 5.75 -14.82
C ARG A 455 -21.70 6.39 -13.62
N TYR A 456 -21.03 6.40 -12.47
CA TYR A 456 -21.57 7.02 -11.25
C TYR A 456 -21.83 8.53 -11.47
N LEU A 457 -20.86 9.26 -12.03
CA LEU A 457 -20.98 10.69 -12.25
C LEU A 457 -22.11 11.05 -13.26
N ARG A 458 -22.25 10.25 -14.32
CA ARG A 458 -23.36 10.40 -15.28
C ARG A 458 -24.71 10.09 -14.66
N MET A 459 -24.79 9.06 -13.81
CA MET A 459 -26.01 8.72 -13.07
C MET A 459 -26.40 9.88 -12.13
N ARG A 460 -25.46 10.46 -11.38
CA ARG A 460 -25.72 11.64 -10.52
C ARG A 460 -26.22 12.81 -11.35
N ALA A 461 -25.56 13.13 -12.47
CA ALA A 461 -25.99 14.20 -13.37
C ALA A 461 -27.41 13.97 -13.94
N GLY A 462 -27.78 12.70 -14.21
CA GLY A 462 -29.12 12.34 -14.69
C GLY A 462 -30.22 12.59 -13.66
N ARG A 463 -29.97 12.25 -12.38
CA ARG A 463 -30.92 12.49 -11.27
C ARG A 463 -31.23 13.97 -11.03
N LEU A 464 -30.37 14.88 -11.47
CA LEU A 464 -30.54 16.33 -11.32
C LEU A 464 -31.30 16.98 -12.48
N SER A 465 -31.77 16.18 -13.46
CA SER A 465 -32.49 16.67 -14.64
C SER A 465 -34.01 16.63 -14.46
N ASP A 466 -34.47 15.99 -13.39
CA ASP A 466 -35.86 15.85 -12.98
C ASP A 466 -36.21 16.87 -11.86
#